data_37bd74f4ea4ea6d2ede3442bea6b65ac
#
_entry.id   37bd74f4ea4ea6d2ede3442bea6b65ac
#
_cell.length_a   1.000
_cell.length_b   1.000
_cell.length_c   1.000
_cell.angle_alpha   90.00
_cell.angle_beta   90.00
_cell.angle_gamma   90.00
#
_symmetry.space_group_name_H-M   'P 1'
#
loop_
_entity.id
_entity.type
_entity.pdbx_description
1 polymer ?
#
loop_
_entity_poly.entity_id
_entity_poly.type
_entity_poly.pdbx_seq_one_letter_code
_entity_poly.pdbx_strand_id
1 'polypeptide(L)'
;NNQIIILEKIIKNANNKSKISLIDVTETFKKEMLSSVNIKTHYTPYIFLRLFLDRINNSPDKLLYLDCDLVIYKNIEELFNINIDNYDFAAGVDYIGQFFISRKYINSGVLLMNVKKMKEEHAFEKCREMILSKRMLLPDQTALNRVCKDKKYLERKYNEQKEKQSDTVIRHFSMTIKPLLIFNSKKRGTVKKYCSILKWVPIIKFLNVKPWNIDGIHDIYNIHDFDDIIDIYLKIKGECK
;
A
#
# COMPACT_ATOMS: atom_id res chain seq x y z
N ASN A 1 -1.30 10.30 -20.36
CA ASN A 1 -1.21 11.74 -20.09
C ASN A 1 -2.57 12.40 -19.81
N ASN A 2 -3.69 11.90 -20.35
CA ASN A 2 -5.01 12.44 -20.03
C ASN A 2 -5.37 12.29 -18.54
N GLN A 3 -4.93 11.23 -17.89
CA GLN A 3 -5.20 10.99 -16.45
C GLN A 3 -4.55 12.05 -15.55
N ILE A 4 -3.38 12.56 -15.91
CA ILE A 4 -2.70 13.61 -15.13
C ILE A 4 -3.47 14.91 -15.20
N ILE A 5 -3.94 15.29 -16.40
CA ILE A 5 -4.76 16.49 -16.61
C ILE A 5 -6.03 16.44 -15.76
N ILE A 6 -6.63 15.25 -15.65
CA ILE A 6 -7.81 15.02 -14.81
C ILE A 6 -7.44 15.20 -13.33
N LEU A 7 -6.35 14.58 -12.86
CA LEU A 7 -5.88 14.71 -11.49
C LEU A 7 -5.52 16.15 -11.13
N GLU A 8 -4.85 16.87 -12.03
CA GLU A 8 -4.55 18.29 -11.83
C GLU A 8 -5.81 19.13 -11.66
N LYS A 9 -6.84 18.89 -12.48
CA LYS A 9 -8.13 19.58 -12.35
C LYS A 9 -8.80 19.27 -11.00
N ILE A 10 -8.85 17.99 -10.60
CA ILE A 10 -9.44 17.57 -9.33
C ILE A 10 -8.71 18.25 -8.15
N ILE A 11 -7.38 18.19 -8.15
CA ILE A 11 -6.58 18.79 -7.08
C ILE A 11 -6.76 20.31 -7.04
N LYS A 12 -6.74 20.97 -8.20
CA LYS A 12 -6.93 22.42 -8.29
C LYS A 12 -8.32 22.86 -7.81
N ASN A 13 -9.34 22.06 -8.11
CA ASN A 13 -10.71 22.33 -7.63
C ASN A 13 -10.86 22.10 -6.12
N ALA A 14 -10.20 21.05 -5.60
CA ALA A 14 -10.25 20.76 -4.17
C ALA A 14 -9.37 21.71 -3.33
N ASN A 15 -8.19 22.06 -3.83
CA ASN A 15 -7.22 22.92 -3.16
C ASN A 15 -6.26 23.55 -4.16
N ASN A 16 -6.45 24.83 -4.46
CA ASN A 16 -5.62 25.55 -5.43
C ASN A 16 -4.16 25.79 -4.98
N LYS A 17 -3.82 25.52 -3.72
CA LYS A 17 -2.46 25.63 -3.18
C LYS A 17 -1.65 24.34 -3.37
N SER A 18 -2.32 23.22 -3.60
CA SER A 18 -1.67 21.94 -3.81
C SER A 18 -1.05 21.86 -5.21
N LYS A 19 0.13 21.24 -5.29
CA LYS A 19 0.84 20.98 -6.55
C LYS A 19 0.94 19.49 -6.77
N ILE A 20 0.82 19.07 -8.02
CA ILE A 20 1.07 17.69 -8.45
C ILE A 20 2.29 17.66 -9.35
N SER A 21 3.12 16.64 -9.17
CA SER A 21 4.26 16.36 -10.03
C SER A 21 4.23 14.89 -10.44
N LEU A 22 4.33 14.65 -11.75
CA LEU A 22 4.51 13.30 -12.26
C LEU A 22 6.00 13.00 -12.35
N ILE A 23 6.39 11.86 -11.79
CA ILE A 23 7.74 11.36 -11.87
C ILE A 23 7.72 10.02 -12.60
N ASP A 24 8.26 9.97 -13.80
CA ASP A 24 8.37 8.74 -14.60
C ASP A 24 9.69 8.04 -14.29
N VAL A 25 9.60 6.87 -13.69
CA VAL A 25 10.76 6.01 -13.39
C VAL A 25 10.76 4.73 -14.24
N THR A 26 9.99 4.70 -15.33
CA THR A 26 9.75 3.51 -16.15
C THR A 26 11.05 2.89 -16.66
N GLU A 27 11.93 3.68 -17.25
CA GLU A 27 13.18 3.16 -17.83
C GLU A 27 14.16 2.68 -16.74
N THR A 28 14.26 3.42 -15.64
CA THR A 28 15.08 3.02 -14.49
C THR A 28 14.54 1.72 -13.87
N PHE A 29 13.23 1.62 -13.72
CA PHE A 29 12.57 0.41 -13.23
C PHE A 29 12.84 -0.80 -14.14
N LYS A 30 12.68 -0.64 -15.46
CA LYS A 30 12.95 -1.71 -16.41
C LYS A 30 14.41 -2.17 -16.31
N LYS A 31 15.35 -1.25 -16.26
CA LYS A 31 16.78 -1.56 -16.17
C LYS A 31 17.12 -2.31 -14.88
N GLU A 32 16.59 -1.87 -13.74
CA GLU A 32 16.98 -2.38 -12.42
C GLU A 32 16.16 -3.57 -11.93
N MET A 33 14.90 -3.75 -12.35
CA MET A 33 13.97 -4.70 -11.72
C MET A 33 13.41 -5.79 -12.62
N LEU A 34 13.48 -5.67 -13.96
CA LEU A 34 12.86 -6.67 -14.85
C LEU A 34 13.38 -8.09 -14.67
N SER A 35 14.62 -8.26 -14.22
CA SER A 35 15.23 -9.57 -13.96
C SER A 35 14.75 -10.22 -12.66
N SER A 36 14.00 -9.50 -11.82
CA SER A 36 13.58 -10.02 -10.52
C SER A 36 12.61 -11.19 -10.64
N VAL A 37 12.87 -12.23 -9.87
CA VAL A 37 11.97 -13.39 -9.71
C VAL A 37 10.63 -12.99 -9.07
N ASN A 38 10.55 -11.81 -8.47
CA ASN A 38 9.36 -11.29 -7.81
C ASN A 38 8.43 -10.49 -8.75
N ILE A 39 8.84 -10.21 -9.99
CA ILE A 39 7.98 -9.53 -10.99
C ILE A 39 6.80 -10.41 -11.40
N LYS A 40 7.00 -11.73 -11.46
CA LYS A 40 5.96 -12.70 -11.83
C LYS A 40 5.11 -13.15 -10.64
N THR A 41 4.96 -12.34 -9.62
CA THR A 41 4.09 -12.61 -8.47
C THR A 41 2.65 -12.19 -8.74
N HIS A 42 1.76 -12.43 -7.78
CA HIS A 42 0.36 -11.97 -7.84
C HIS A 42 0.21 -10.44 -7.72
N TYR A 43 1.26 -9.75 -7.31
CA TYR A 43 1.28 -8.31 -7.18
C TYR A 43 1.74 -7.65 -8.46
N THR A 44 1.23 -6.45 -8.72
CA THR A 44 1.71 -5.65 -9.84
C THR A 44 3.16 -5.21 -9.57
N PRO A 45 4.02 -5.13 -10.57
CA PRO A 45 5.39 -4.63 -10.39
C PRO A 45 5.47 -3.21 -9.82
N TYR A 46 4.39 -2.45 -9.90
CA TYR A 46 4.29 -1.07 -9.40
C TYR A 46 4.45 -0.94 -7.89
N ILE A 47 4.27 -2.04 -7.11
CA ILE A 47 4.55 -2.04 -5.66
C ILE A 47 6.01 -1.69 -5.35
N PHE A 48 6.93 -1.88 -6.31
CA PHE A 48 8.35 -1.57 -6.12
C PHE A 48 8.68 -0.09 -6.33
N LEU A 49 7.78 0.72 -6.89
CA LEU A 49 8.06 2.12 -7.23
C LEU A 49 8.46 2.96 -6.02
N ARG A 50 7.92 2.64 -4.84
CA ARG A 50 8.31 3.29 -3.57
C ARG A 50 9.80 3.14 -3.22
N LEU A 51 10.47 2.15 -3.80
CA LEU A 51 11.88 1.88 -3.57
C LEU A 51 12.81 2.62 -4.56
N PHE A 52 12.28 3.53 -5.38
CA PHE A 52 13.02 4.31 -6.35
C PHE A 52 13.15 5.80 -5.98
N LEU A 53 12.83 6.15 -4.73
CA LEU A 53 12.93 7.53 -4.26
C LEU A 53 14.37 8.08 -4.28
N ASP A 54 15.35 7.19 -4.20
CA ASP A 54 16.78 7.52 -4.37
C ASP A 54 17.16 7.88 -5.81
N ARG A 55 16.35 7.47 -6.79
CA ARG A 55 16.54 7.77 -8.23
C ARG A 55 15.84 9.07 -8.66
N ILE A 56 15.11 9.70 -7.75
CA ILE A 56 14.38 10.93 -8.03
C ILE A 56 15.27 12.12 -7.65
N ASN A 57 15.60 12.94 -8.66
CA ASN A 57 16.30 14.19 -8.45
C ASN A 57 15.42 15.13 -7.61
N ASN A 58 16.02 15.77 -6.61
CA ASN A 58 15.34 16.70 -5.70
C ASN A 58 14.15 16.08 -4.93
N SER A 59 14.20 14.75 -4.65
CA SER A 59 13.22 14.17 -3.75
C SER A 59 13.34 14.82 -2.36
N PRO A 60 12.22 15.08 -1.67
CA PRO A 60 12.24 15.71 -0.34
C PRO A 60 12.96 14.81 0.67
N ASP A 61 13.60 15.42 1.66
CA ASP A 61 14.29 14.71 2.75
C ASP A 61 13.33 13.87 3.60
N LYS A 62 12.09 14.32 3.73
CA LYS A 62 11.00 13.65 4.44
C LYS A 62 9.76 13.55 3.55
N LEU A 63 9.15 12.38 3.49
CA LEU A 63 8.01 12.09 2.61
C LEU A 63 7.01 11.18 3.30
N LEU A 64 5.72 11.48 3.13
CA LEU A 64 4.65 10.55 3.47
C LEU A 64 4.24 9.78 2.22
N TYR A 65 4.58 8.49 2.18
CA TYR A 65 4.14 7.57 1.15
C TYR A 65 2.79 6.96 1.54
N LEU A 66 1.89 6.91 0.58
CA LEU A 66 0.55 6.35 0.73
C LEU A 66 0.24 5.41 -0.43
N ASP A 67 -0.24 4.20 -0.14
CA ASP A 67 -0.80 3.31 -1.15
C ASP A 67 -2.11 3.90 -1.72
N CYS A 68 -2.55 3.43 -2.87
CA CYS A 68 -3.75 3.95 -3.53
C CYS A 68 -5.07 3.33 -3.03
N ASP A 69 -5.00 2.32 -2.14
CA ASP A 69 -6.15 1.63 -1.56
C ASP A 69 -6.42 2.08 -0.10
N LEU A 70 -6.44 3.39 0.11
CA LEU A 70 -6.71 3.99 1.42
C LEU A 70 -7.66 5.20 1.33
N VAL A 71 -8.25 5.55 2.47
CA VAL A 71 -9.09 6.75 2.64
C VAL A 71 -8.60 7.52 3.86
N ILE A 72 -8.44 8.83 3.68
CA ILE A 72 -8.05 9.78 4.72
C ILE A 72 -9.31 10.46 5.25
N TYR A 73 -9.62 10.26 6.54
CA TYR A 73 -10.82 10.79 7.18
C TYR A 73 -10.57 12.05 7.99
N LYS A 74 -9.32 12.30 8.41
CA LYS A 74 -8.95 13.42 9.28
C LYS A 74 -7.66 14.07 8.80
N ASN A 75 -7.34 15.23 9.35
CA ASN A 75 -6.08 15.91 9.09
C ASN A 75 -4.89 15.00 9.38
N ILE A 76 -3.93 14.95 8.44
CA ILE A 76 -2.70 14.13 8.52
C ILE A 76 -1.48 14.94 8.97
N GLU A 77 -1.66 16.19 9.35
CA GLU A 77 -0.57 17.07 9.74
C GLU A 77 0.20 16.54 10.96
N GLU A 78 -0.53 16.03 11.96
CA GLU A 78 0.09 15.40 13.14
C GLU A 78 0.98 14.21 12.73
N LEU A 79 0.51 13.37 11.79
CA LEU A 79 1.29 12.25 11.26
C LEU A 79 2.56 12.77 10.58
N PHE A 80 2.44 13.77 9.72
CA PHE A 80 3.58 14.32 8.99
C PHE A 80 4.60 14.96 9.93
N ASN A 81 4.16 15.57 11.04
CA ASN A 81 5.01 16.24 12.02
C ASN A 81 5.69 15.29 13.01
N ILE A 82 5.41 14.00 12.98
CA ILE A 82 6.13 13.02 13.83
C ILE A 82 7.62 13.13 13.54
N ASN A 83 8.44 13.32 14.59
CA ASN A 83 9.88 13.29 14.46
C ASN A 83 10.39 11.89 14.13
N ILE A 84 11.13 11.78 13.02
CA ILE A 84 11.75 10.54 12.51
C ILE A 84 13.25 10.70 12.22
N ASP A 85 13.92 11.70 12.80
CA ASP A 85 15.31 12.04 12.47
C ASP A 85 16.26 10.85 12.66
N ASN A 86 16.04 10.04 13.70
CA ASN A 86 16.84 8.86 14.01
C ASN A 86 16.29 7.56 13.40
N TYR A 87 15.22 7.63 12.59
CA TYR A 87 14.56 6.47 12.04
C TYR A 87 14.62 6.46 10.52
N ASP A 88 14.66 5.28 9.93
CA ASP A 88 14.53 5.11 8.49
C ASP A 88 13.12 5.53 8.02
N PHE A 89 12.13 5.12 8.80
CA PHE A 89 10.73 5.50 8.58
C PHE A 89 9.88 5.26 9.83
N ALA A 90 8.66 5.82 9.82
CA ALA A 90 7.60 5.44 10.74
C ALA A 90 6.49 4.74 9.97
N ALA A 91 5.96 3.61 10.52
CA ALA A 91 4.91 2.79 9.90
C ALA A 91 4.05 2.08 10.93
N GLY A 92 2.82 1.76 10.56
CA GLY A 92 1.94 0.89 11.36
C GLY A 92 2.37 -0.57 11.29
N VAL A 93 2.10 -1.34 12.36
CA VAL A 93 2.31 -2.79 12.36
C VAL A 93 1.33 -3.44 11.40
N ASP A 94 1.79 -4.41 10.61
CA ASP A 94 0.94 -5.20 9.73
C ASP A 94 0.07 -6.16 10.55
N TYR A 95 -1.24 -6.07 10.37
CA TYR A 95 -2.18 -6.84 11.19
C TYR A 95 -2.01 -8.35 11.04
N ILE A 96 -1.75 -8.83 9.83
CA ILE A 96 -1.55 -10.26 9.57
C ILE A 96 -0.10 -10.65 9.83
N GLY A 97 0.83 -9.85 9.33
CA GLY A 97 2.26 -10.10 9.42
C GLY A 97 2.78 -10.22 10.85
N GLN A 98 2.16 -9.49 11.81
CA GLN A 98 2.55 -9.58 13.21
C GLN A 98 2.35 -10.99 13.82
N PHE A 99 1.40 -11.77 13.32
CA PHE A 99 1.13 -13.12 13.80
C PHE A 99 1.97 -14.19 13.10
N PHE A 100 2.23 -14.01 11.80
CA PHE A 100 2.84 -15.06 10.97
C PHE A 100 4.32 -14.82 10.66
N ILE A 101 4.81 -13.57 10.79
CA ILE A 101 6.19 -13.23 10.43
C ILE A 101 6.95 -12.73 11.65
N SER A 102 6.52 -11.62 12.26
CA SER A 102 7.13 -11.02 13.45
C SER A 102 6.18 -10.02 14.08
N ARG A 103 6.12 -9.98 15.41
CA ARG A 103 5.32 -9.00 16.17
C ARG A 103 5.56 -7.54 15.77
N LYS A 104 6.74 -7.26 15.23
CA LYS A 104 7.20 -5.94 14.79
C LYS A 104 7.19 -5.79 13.27
N TYR A 105 6.53 -6.68 12.53
CA TYR A 105 6.45 -6.60 11.09
C TYR A 105 5.54 -5.43 10.69
N ILE A 106 6.08 -4.47 9.93
CA ILE A 106 5.35 -3.27 9.51
C ILE A 106 4.56 -3.52 8.23
N ASN A 107 3.48 -2.77 8.09
CA ASN A 107 2.75 -2.65 6.84
C ASN A 107 3.30 -1.45 6.04
N SER A 108 3.52 -1.64 4.75
CA SER A 108 4.19 -0.65 3.89
C SER A 108 3.23 0.32 3.18
N GLY A 109 1.92 0.27 3.44
CA GLY A 109 0.96 1.11 2.73
C GLY A 109 0.87 2.56 3.24
N VAL A 110 1.33 2.81 4.47
CA VAL A 110 1.49 4.16 5.04
C VAL A 110 2.87 4.23 5.64
N LEU A 111 3.77 5.01 5.02
CA LEU A 111 5.16 5.18 5.45
C LEU A 111 5.51 6.66 5.55
N LEU A 112 5.83 7.14 6.73
CA LEU A 112 6.51 8.43 6.88
C LEU A 112 8.01 8.16 6.80
N MET A 113 8.63 8.52 5.68
CA MET A 113 9.99 8.11 5.32
C MET A 113 10.99 9.24 5.55
N ASN A 114 12.12 8.92 6.18
CA ASN A 114 13.31 9.75 6.21
C ASN A 114 14.15 9.41 4.96
N VAL A 115 13.78 10.03 3.84
CA VAL A 115 14.38 9.75 2.54
C VAL A 115 15.87 10.09 2.54
N LYS A 116 16.27 11.16 3.24
CA LYS A 116 17.67 11.55 3.39
C LYS A 116 18.48 10.43 4.04
N LYS A 117 18.10 9.99 5.24
CA LYS A 117 18.79 8.91 5.96
C LYS A 117 18.80 7.62 5.13
N MET A 118 17.66 7.23 4.54
CA MET A 118 17.58 6.02 3.72
C MET A 118 18.46 6.07 2.47
N LYS A 119 18.71 7.26 1.89
CA LYS A 119 19.66 7.45 0.80
C LYS A 119 21.11 7.33 1.29
N GLU A 120 21.46 8.00 2.39
CA GLU A 120 22.78 7.99 2.99
C GLU A 120 23.19 6.56 3.38
N GLU A 121 22.25 5.75 3.85
CA GLU A 121 22.48 4.35 4.24
C GLU A 121 22.31 3.34 3.09
N HIS A 122 22.03 3.80 1.86
CA HIS A 122 21.75 2.95 0.70
C HIS A 122 20.60 1.95 0.92
N ALA A 123 19.62 2.32 1.75
CA ALA A 123 18.53 1.41 2.13
C ALA A 123 17.65 1.02 0.92
N PHE A 124 17.35 1.96 0.03
CA PHE A 124 16.58 1.69 -1.19
C PHE A 124 17.27 0.68 -2.09
N GLU A 125 18.57 0.86 -2.33
CA GLU A 125 19.38 -0.03 -3.14
C GLU A 125 19.43 -1.44 -2.55
N LYS A 126 19.75 -1.55 -1.26
CA LYS A 126 19.75 -2.83 -0.53
C LYS A 126 18.38 -3.54 -0.58
N CYS A 127 17.27 -2.78 -0.53
CA CYS A 127 15.93 -3.34 -0.70
C CYS A 127 15.75 -3.92 -2.10
N ARG A 128 16.13 -3.19 -3.15
CA ARG A 128 16.04 -3.67 -4.54
C ARG A 128 16.92 -4.89 -4.78
N GLU A 129 18.15 -4.92 -4.29
CA GLU A 129 19.06 -6.08 -4.35
C GLU A 129 18.45 -7.32 -3.69
N MET A 130 17.85 -7.15 -2.51
CA MET A 130 17.15 -8.24 -1.82
C MET A 130 15.98 -8.78 -2.66
N ILE A 131 15.20 -7.90 -3.29
CA ILE A 131 14.07 -8.29 -4.15
C ILE A 131 14.57 -9.00 -5.42
N LEU A 132 15.71 -8.59 -5.96
CA LEU A 132 16.34 -9.25 -7.11
C LEU A 132 16.82 -10.66 -6.77
N SER A 133 17.44 -10.84 -5.62
CA SER A 133 18.13 -12.08 -5.23
C SER A 133 17.22 -13.13 -4.58
N LYS A 134 16.06 -12.75 -4.00
CA LYS A 134 15.24 -13.66 -3.18
C LYS A 134 13.76 -13.57 -3.54
N ARG A 135 13.14 -14.75 -3.70
CA ARG A 135 11.68 -14.81 -3.82
C ARG A 135 11.03 -14.56 -2.47
N MET A 136 10.07 -13.64 -2.42
CA MET A 136 9.37 -13.23 -1.21
C MET A 136 7.86 -13.14 -1.45
N LEU A 137 7.06 -13.37 -0.39
CA LEU A 137 5.59 -13.31 -0.47
C LEU A 137 5.09 -11.86 -0.61
N LEU A 138 5.68 -10.94 0.17
CA LEU A 138 5.43 -9.50 0.17
C LEU A 138 6.77 -8.81 -0.07
N PRO A 139 7.24 -8.73 -1.34
CA PRO A 139 8.66 -8.46 -1.60
C PRO A 139 9.11 -7.09 -1.10
N ASP A 140 8.41 -6.02 -1.42
CA ASP A 140 8.73 -4.64 -1.02
C ASP A 140 8.60 -4.44 0.50
N GLN A 141 7.50 -4.89 1.08
CA GLN A 141 7.25 -4.80 2.52
C GLN A 141 8.29 -5.63 3.31
N THR A 142 8.60 -6.85 2.83
CA THR A 142 9.60 -7.72 3.48
C THR A 142 11.00 -7.14 3.36
N ALA A 143 11.36 -6.55 2.20
CA ALA A 143 12.65 -5.91 2.02
C ALA A 143 12.82 -4.73 3.00
N LEU A 144 11.85 -3.82 3.07
CA LEU A 144 11.83 -2.72 4.04
C LEU A 144 11.95 -3.23 5.49
N ASN A 145 11.19 -4.28 5.84
CA ASN A 145 11.23 -4.86 7.17
C ASN A 145 12.60 -5.44 7.55
N ARG A 146 13.35 -5.96 6.58
CA ARG A 146 14.64 -6.63 6.83
C ARG A 146 15.83 -5.70 6.69
N VAL A 147 15.80 -4.78 5.75
CA VAL A 147 16.90 -3.85 5.48
C VAL A 147 16.91 -2.72 6.49
N CYS A 148 15.79 -2.03 6.64
CA CYS A 148 15.67 -0.90 7.55
C CYS A 148 15.57 -1.41 9.00
N LYS A 149 16.48 -0.95 9.86
CA LYS A 149 16.55 -1.39 11.27
C LYS A 149 15.89 -0.40 12.20
N ASP A 150 16.03 0.88 11.90
CA ASP A 150 15.56 1.97 12.74
C ASP A 150 14.13 2.34 12.34
N LYS A 151 13.15 1.66 12.93
CA LYS A 151 11.73 1.84 12.63
C LYS A 151 10.99 2.45 13.79
N LYS A 152 10.22 3.49 13.53
CA LYS A 152 9.25 4.05 14.48
C LYS A 152 7.88 3.45 14.21
N TYR A 153 7.17 3.03 15.26
CA TYR A 153 5.85 2.44 15.10
C TYR A 153 4.79 3.52 15.25
N LEU A 154 3.92 3.61 14.22
CA LEU A 154 2.76 4.49 14.23
C LEU A 154 1.61 3.88 15.02
N GLU A 155 0.80 4.73 15.61
CA GLU A 155 -0.47 4.33 16.18
C GLU A 155 -1.40 3.75 15.08
N ARG A 156 -2.24 2.80 15.46
CA ARG A 156 -3.23 2.15 14.59
C ARG A 156 -4.04 3.13 13.76
N LYS A 157 -4.46 4.25 14.34
CA LYS A 157 -5.30 5.27 13.69
C LYS A 157 -4.74 5.79 12.37
N TYR A 158 -3.41 5.76 12.18
CA TYR A 158 -2.72 6.23 10.98
C TYR A 158 -2.56 5.14 9.90
N ASN A 159 -2.86 3.89 10.21
CA ASN A 159 -2.90 2.80 9.25
C ASN A 159 -3.90 1.74 9.73
N GLU A 160 -5.17 2.11 9.80
CA GLU A 160 -6.24 1.23 10.22
C GLU A 160 -6.54 0.19 9.13
N GLN A 161 -6.16 -1.04 9.41
CA GLN A 161 -6.25 -2.14 8.44
C GLN A 161 -7.53 -2.97 8.60
N LYS A 162 -8.28 -2.77 9.69
CA LYS A 162 -9.54 -3.47 9.95
C LYS A 162 -10.75 -2.60 9.60
N GLU A 163 -11.64 -2.46 10.54
CA GLU A 163 -12.82 -1.60 10.44
C GLU A 163 -12.49 -0.21 10.96
N LYS A 164 -13.11 0.80 10.34
CA LYS A 164 -12.99 2.19 10.78
C LYS A 164 -13.43 2.32 12.23
N GLN A 165 -12.65 3.02 13.02
CA GLN A 165 -12.94 3.39 14.38
C GLN A 165 -13.16 4.90 14.48
N SER A 166 -13.71 5.38 15.60
CA SER A 166 -13.97 6.82 15.82
C SER A 166 -12.71 7.69 15.74
N ASP A 167 -11.56 7.13 16.09
CA ASP A 167 -10.25 7.80 16.05
C ASP A 167 -9.48 7.61 14.74
N THR A 168 -9.97 6.79 13.79
CA THR A 168 -9.28 6.51 12.53
C THR A 168 -8.99 7.79 11.76
N VAL A 169 -7.73 7.97 11.39
CA VAL A 169 -7.22 9.05 10.52
C VAL A 169 -7.08 8.54 9.09
N ILE A 170 -6.40 7.41 8.91
CA ILE A 170 -6.22 6.75 7.62
C ILE A 170 -6.73 5.32 7.73
N ARG A 171 -7.71 4.97 6.88
CA ARG A 171 -8.18 3.60 6.66
C ARG A 171 -7.46 3.02 5.46
N HIS A 172 -6.78 1.88 5.65
CA HIS A 172 -6.05 1.17 4.61
C HIS A 172 -6.70 -0.19 4.35
N PHE A 173 -7.10 -0.43 3.11
CA PHE A 173 -7.82 -1.64 2.71
C PHE A 173 -6.90 -2.83 2.39
N SER A 174 -5.72 -2.87 2.97
CA SER A 174 -4.71 -3.93 2.77
C SER A 174 -5.17 -5.32 3.19
N MET A 175 -6.12 -5.39 4.14
CA MET A 175 -6.68 -6.65 4.65
C MET A 175 -7.88 -7.15 3.87
N THR A 176 -8.35 -6.40 2.91
CA THR A 176 -9.20 -7.00 1.92
C THR A 176 -8.36 -8.10 1.29
N ILE A 177 -8.71 -9.34 1.57
CA ILE A 177 -8.28 -10.45 0.72
C ILE A 177 -8.88 -10.07 -0.62
N LYS A 178 -8.10 -9.29 -1.39
CA LYS A 178 -8.37 -9.08 -2.81
C LYS A 178 -8.64 -10.48 -3.27
N PRO A 179 -9.83 -10.82 -3.80
CA PRO A 179 -10.21 -12.20 -3.91
C PRO A 179 -9.01 -12.88 -4.50
N LEU A 180 -8.38 -13.67 -3.68
CA LEU A 180 -7.51 -14.66 -4.24
C LEU A 180 -8.29 -15.08 -5.42
N LEU A 181 -7.88 -14.86 -6.66
CA LEU A 181 -8.54 -15.06 -7.95
C LEU A 181 -9.60 -16.17 -8.04
N ILE A 182 -10.17 -16.55 -6.94
CA ILE A 182 -10.94 -17.70 -6.55
C ILE A 182 -12.41 -17.45 -6.82
N PHE A 183 -12.86 -16.21 -6.64
CA PHE A 183 -14.28 -15.91 -6.78
C PHE A 183 -14.62 -15.35 -8.17
N ASN A 184 -13.65 -14.93 -8.96
CA ASN A 184 -13.89 -14.27 -10.23
C ASN A 184 -13.59 -15.13 -11.46
N SER A 185 -13.56 -16.45 -11.34
CA SER A 185 -13.45 -17.29 -12.52
C SER A 185 -14.69 -18.14 -12.71
N LYS A 186 -15.68 -17.62 -13.43
CA LYS A 186 -16.67 -18.43 -14.15
C LYS A 186 -16.04 -19.45 -15.11
N LYS A 187 -14.70 -19.49 -15.22
CA LYS A 187 -13.99 -20.39 -16.14
C LYS A 187 -12.72 -20.94 -15.49
N ARG A 188 -12.72 -22.26 -15.25
CA ARG A 188 -11.62 -23.23 -15.15
C ARG A 188 -11.15 -23.70 -13.77
N GLY A 189 -11.17 -25.02 -13.61
CA GLY A 189 -10.34 -25.77 -12.68
C GLY A 189 -10.76 -25.74 -11.21
N THR A 190 -12.00 -26.00 -10.96
CA THR A 190 -12.71 -25.80 -9.72
C THR A 190 -12.09 -26.53 -8.51
N VAL A 191 -11.63 -27.75 -8.63
CA VAL A 191 -11.23 -28.59 -7.50
C VAL A 191 -9.89 -28.17 -6.84
N LYS A 192 -8.86 -27.89 -7.63
CA LYS A 192 -7.56 -27.42 -7.09
C LYS A 192 -7.63 -26.07 -6.37
N LYS A 193 -8.54 -25.22 -6.79
CA LYS A 193 -8.81 -23.93 -6.18
C LYS A 193 -9.50 -24.06 -4.82
N TYR A 194 -10.53 -24.90 -4.72
CA TYR A 194 -11.24 -25.14 -3.47
C TYR A 194 -10.32 -25.72 -2.37
N CYS A 195 -9.43 -26.63 -2.72
CA CYS A 195 -8.48 -27.19 -1.75
C CYS A 195 -7.49 -26.15 -1.19
N SER A 196 -7.10 -25.17 -1.99
CA SER A 196 -6.24 -24.08 -1.50
C SER A 196 -6.98 -23.11 -0.59
N ILE A 197 -8.27 -22.89 -0.86
CA ILE A 197 -9.14 -22.04 -0.04
C ILE A 197 -9.40 -22.68 1.32
N LEU A 198 -9.74 -23.97 1.32
CA LEU A 198 -10.05 -24.71 2.56
C LEU A 198 -8.91 -24.64 3.57
N LYS A 199 -7.65 -24.58 3.12
CA LYS A 199 -6.48 -24.38 3.98
C LYS A 199 -6.47 -23.02 4.69
N TRP A 200 -7.06 -21.99 4.07
CA TRP A 200 -7.06 -20.62 4.58
C TRP A 200 -8.32 -20.26 5.37
N VAL A 201 -9.41 -21.02 5.23
CA VAL A 201 -10.68 -20.75 5.92
C VAL A 201 -10.53 -20.65 7.45
N PRO A 202 -9.78 -21.52 8.15
CA PRO A 202 -9.57 -21.38 9.58
C PRO A 202 -8.83 -20.10 9.95
N ILE A 203 -7.83 -19.73 9.14
CA ILE A 203 -7.02 -18.51 9.32
C ILE A 203 -7.88 -17.27 9.09
N ILE A 204 -8.68 -17.28 8.03
CA ILE A 204 -9.62 -16.19 7.72
C ILE A 204 -10.62 -15.99 8.84
N LYS A 205 -11.21 -17.08 9.36
CA LYS A 205 -12.13 -17.03 10.51
C LYS A 205 -11.45 -16.53 11.78
N PHE A 206 -10.25 -17.04 12.08
CA PHE A 206 -9.48 -16.65 13.25
C PHE A 206 -9.10 -15.15 13.22
N LEU A 207 -8.73 -14.63 12.05
CA LEU A 207 -8.35 -13.23 11.87
C LEU A 207 -9.55 -12.29 11.68
N ASN A 208 -10.77 -12.82 11.60
CA ASN A 208 -11.98 -12.05 11.30
C ASN A 208 -11.83 -11.19 10.03
N VAL A 209 -11.17 -11.74 9.02
CA VAL A 209 -10.94 -11.08 7.72
C VAL A 209 -12.11 -11.42 6.81
N LYS A 210 -12.75 -10.40 6.27
CA LYS A 210 -13.85 -10.59 5.31
C LYS A 210 -13.29 -10.71 3.88
N PRO A 211 -13.72 -11.70 3.09
CA PRO A 211 -13.29 -11.81 1.69
C PRO A 211 -13.91 -10.71 0.83
N TRP A 212 -13.16 -10.23 -0.14
CA TRP A 212 -13.64 -9.27 -1.14
C TRP A 212 -14.34 -9.99 -2.30
N ASN A 213 -15.51 -9.52 -2.70
CA ASN A 213 -16.17 -9.90 -3.94
C ASN A 213 -16.27 -8.68 -4.85
N ILE A 214 -15.58 -8.71 -5.97
CA ILE A 214 -15.56 -7.60 -6.93
C ILE A 214 -16.92 -7.41 -7.60
N ASP A 215 -17.71 -8.49 -7.73
CA ASP A 215 -19.01 -8.47 -8.40
C ASP A 215 -20.17 -8.07 -7.45
N GLY A 216 -19.89 -8.05 -6.12
CA GLY A 216 -20.89 -7.76 -5.09
C GLY A 216 -20.30 -6.87 -3.99
N ILE A 217 -19.70 -5.76 -4.36
CA ILE A 217 -19.08 -4.81 -3.42
C ILE A 217 -20.07 -4.42 -2.30
N HIS A 218 -21.38 -4.38 -2.61
CA HIS A 218 -22.43 -4.04 -1.66
C HIS A 218 -22.80 -5.17 -0.68
N ASP A 219 -22.59 -6.44 -1.05
CA ASP A 219 -23.12 -7.58 -0.27
C ASP A 219 -22.18 -8.07 0.84
N ILE A 220 -20.90 -7.69 0.80
CA ILE A 220 -19.87 -8.27 1.64
C ILE A 220 -19.54 -7.44 2.86
N TYR A 221 -19.85 -6.20 2.78
CA TYR A 221 -19.60 -5.27 3.83
C TYR A 221 -20.88 -4.51 4.15
N ASN A 222 -21.34 -4.56 5.37
CA ASN A 222 -22.09 -3.47 5.95
C ASN A 222 -21.15 -2.25 6.00
N ILE A 223 -20.88 -1.64 4.83
CA ILE A 223 -19.79 -0.71 4.73
C ILE A 223 -20.34 0.68 4.47
N HIS A 224 -20.56 1.37 5.53
CA HIS A 224 -20.56 2.82 5.47
C HIS A 224 -19.25 3.37 4.86
N ASP A 225 -18.11 2.70 5.11
CA ASP A 225 -16.79 3.10 4.59
C ASP A 225 -16.65 3.01 3.07
N PHE A 226 -17.39 2.13 2.40
CA PHE A 226 -17.35 1.98 0.93
C PHE A 226 -18.33 2.90 0.23
N ASP A 227 -19.42 3.21 0.86
CA ASP A 227 -20.36 4.19 0.32
C ASP A 227 -19.61 5.53 0.17
N ASP A 228 -18.77 5.90 1.14
CA ASP A 228 -17.90 7.07 1.04
C ASP A 228 -16.94 6.98 -0.16
N ILE A 229 -16.33 5.79 -0.42
CA ILE A 229 -15.42 5.60 -1.57
C ILE A 229 -16.18 5.62 -2.88
N ILE A 230 -17.35 4.97 -2.93
CA ILE A 230 -18.22 4.96 -4.11
C ILE A 230 -18.68 6.38 -4.41
N ASP A 231 -19.10 7.13 -3.41
CA ASP A 231 -19.52 8.52 -3.57
C ASP A 231 -18.39 9.42 -4.07
N ILE A 232 -17.19 9.27 -3.53
CA ILE A 232 -15.99 9.95 -4.01
C ILE A 232 -15.69 9.54 -5.47
N TYR A 233 -15.73 8.24 -5.78
CA TYR A 233 -15.48 7.74 -7.13
C TYR A 233 -16.53 8.25 -8.13
N LEU A 234 -17.82 8.21 -7.77
CA LEU A 234 -18.90 8.69 -8.62
C LEU A 234 -18.83 10.20 -8.83
N LYS A 235 -18.44 10.95 -7.80
CA LYS A 235 -18.21 12.39 -7.89
C LYS A 235 -17.08 12.70 -8.86
N ILE A 236 -15.93 12.02 -8.71
CA ILE A 236 -14.78 12.15 -9.63
C ILE A 236 -15.20 11.79 -11.05
N LYS A 237 -15.93 10.68 -11.24
CA LYS A 237 -16.42 10.25 -12.55
C LYS A 237 -17.43 11.23 -13.16
N GLY A 238 -18.22 11.88 -12.34
CA GLY A 238 -19.15 12.94 -12.76
C GLY A 238 -18.44 14.22 -13.21
N GLU A 239 -17.32 14.55 -12.58
CA GLU A 239 -16.47 15.69 -12.93
C GLU A 239 -15.61 15.44 -14.20
N CYS A 240 -15.50 14.18 -14.63
CA CYS A 240 -14.73 13.77 -15.82
C CYS A 240 -15.60 13.68 -17.09
N LYS A 241 -16.90 13.97 -17.02
CA LYS A 241 -17.79 14.10 -18.17
C LYS A 241 -17.87 15.56 -18.57
#